data_edc6260603953a757a11393929a481ec
#
_entry.id   edc6260603953a757a11393929a481ec
#
_cell.length_a   1.000
_cell.length_b   1.000
_cell.length_c   1.000
_cell.angle_alpha   90.00
_cell.angle_beta   90.00
_cell.angle_gamma   90.00
#
_symmetry.space_group_name_H-M   'P 1'
#
loop_
_entity.id
_entity.type
_entity.pdbx_description
1 polymer ?
#
loop_
_entity_poly.entity_id
_entity_poly.type
_entity_poly.pdbx_seq_one_letter_code
_entity_poly.pdbx_strand_id
1 'polypeptide(L)'
;MEKMELQKQVLLSYSVVYPDRHDKIEDLLANVPSNTAIELISYNLSKKVNQFIGEHDFDIWTPWIMKTRNDVKNPVGEYAQQYNLGNYALIDKYAMLLLISRLLTCYNGRNEELTEDDLSNLFLAYMLCCDERLAMNEKLPNNNMKAEEFVESYMPGCLKSNNIEAPRDYRLLMIKCYMLLIEFPKFNTRFAKYVDEFCKERDIPSAKYYLDEIFLTFMKMEEEDFSNCRMAIDENQKDACRFYDSLTLNPSHYQHDMDFLMMKEKPLIKTGPNIYNFMFMKMFLDKAYTGLLFDMKDALVKRGVLDPTMGYANLRSFLGEEFSERFFFYSLMKKCFGLNYVNYSGEELEKALGKGMPDYYLRRRNRIFVFECKDVQMAAKIKLSGDYETIKKQFLRSMSQIPRGMRKGVAVGKYDWQTFYFRRNGHFAGYFDHLVLSLKVCKPIF
;
A
#
# COMPACT_ATOMS: atom_id res chain seq x y z
N MET A 1 -12.78 7.12 -30.92
CA MET A 1 -12.46 6.39 -29.67
C MET A 1 -11.92 5.05 -30.10
N GLU A 2 -10.60 4.87 -30.09
CA GLU A 2 -9.97 3.58 -30.31
C GLU A 2 -10.46 2.63 -29.20
N LYS A 3 -10.88 1.42 -29.60
CA LYS A 3 -11.13 0.35 -28.66
C LYS A 3 -9.79 0.03 -27.98
N MET A 4 -9.65 0.40 -26.72
CA MET A 4 -8.55 -0.06 -25.88
C MET A 4 -8.80 -1.55 -25.64
N GLU A 5 -8.11 -2.40 -26.40
CA GLU A 5 -8.03 -3.83 -26.09
C GLU A 5 -7.24 -3.95 -24.80
N LEU A 6 -7.95 -4.08 -23.68
CA LEU A 6 -7.37 -4.50 -22.43
C LEU A 6 -6.94 -5.97 -22.61
N GLN A 7 -5.64 -6.19 -22.83
CA GLN A 7 -5.06 -7.52 -22.75
C GLN A 7 -5.27 -8.01 -21.30
N LYS A 8 -6.23 -8.89 -21.14
CA LYS A 8 -6.54 -9.56 -19.88
C LYS A 8 -5.52 -10.67 -19.68
N GLN A 9 -4.49 -10.43 -18.89
CA GLN A 9 -3.69 -11.53 -18.37
C GLN A 9 -4.50 -12.20 -17.24
N VAL A 10 -4.89 -13.45 -17.43
CA VAL A 10 -5.49 -14.28 -16.39
C VAL A 10 -4.36 -14.91 -15.59
N LEU A 11 -4.47 -14.92 -14.27
CA LEU A 11 -3.49 -15.58 -13.41
C LEU A 11 -3.56 -17.11 -13.64
N LEU A 12 -2.41 -17.73 -13.92
CA LEU A 12 -2.32 -19.17 -14.03
C LEU A 12 -2.46 -19.78 -12.63
N SER A 13 -3.36 -20.77 -12.48
CA SER A 13 -3.73 -21.28 -11.17
C SER A 13 -3.77 -22.81 -11.11
N TYR A 14 -3.87 -23.34 -9.89
CA TYR A 14 -3.83 -24.78 -9.62
C TYR A 14 -4.95 -25.54 -10.33
N SER A 15 -6.20 -25.10 -10.19
CA SER A 15 -7.37 -25.76 -10.80
C SER A 15 -7.31 -25.84 -12.33
N VAL A 16 -6.56 -24.94 -12.96
CA VAL A 16 -6.36 -24.90 -14.41
C VAL A 16 -5.31 -25.93 -14.87
N VAL A 17 -4.22 -26.08 -14.12
CA VAL A 17 -3.08 -26.94 -14.50
C VAL A 17 -3.23 -28.36 -13.96
N TYR A 18 -3.86 -28.51 -12.79
CA TYR A 18 -3.98 -29.79 -12.07
C TYR A 18 -5.45 -30.14 -11.76
N PRO A 19 -6.35 -30.23 -12.76
CA PRO A 19 -7.79 -30.38 -12.52
C PRO A 19 -8.17 -31.66 -11.76
N ASP A 20 -7.35 -32.71 -11.84
CA ASP A 20 -7.61 -34.02 -11.23
C ASP A 20 -6.92 -34.18 -9.84
N ARG A 21 -6.19 -33.16 -9.36
CA ARG A 21 -5.54 -33.19 -8.05
C ARG A 21 -6.40 -32.44 -7.02
N HIS A 22 -6.28 -32.86 -5.75
CA HIS A 22 -7.03 -32.30 -4.63
C HIS A 22 -6.10 -32.09 -3.40
N ASP A 23 -4.97 -31.41 -3.63
CA ASP A 23 -4.01 -31.11 -2.56
C ASP A 23 -4.59 -30.05 -1.60
N LYS A 24 -4.15 -30.10 -0.33
CA LYS A 24 -4.44 -29.06 0.68
C LYS A 24 -3.17 -28.29 1.01
N ILE A 25 -3.28 -26.99 1.12
CA ILE A 25 -2.13 -26.10 1.39
C ILE A 25 -1.42 -26.51 2.68
N GLU A 26 -2.18 -26.83 3.73
CA GLU A 26 -1.66 -27.20 5.04
C GLU A 26 -0.82 -28.49 4.96
N ASP A 27 -1.27 -29.48 4.22
CA ASP A 27 -0.57 -30.76 4.04
C ASP A 27 0.73 -30.58 3.23
N LEU A 28 0.69 -29.74 2.19
CA LEU A 28 1.85 -29.42 1.36
C LEU A 28 2.94 -28.68 2.16
N LEU A 29 2.55 -27.78 3.04
CA LEU A 29 3.47 -26.90 3.76
C LEU A 29 3.95 -27.47 5.11
N ALA A 30 3.32 -28.52 5.65
CA ALA A 30 3.57 -29.03 7.00
C ALA A 30 5.04 -29.33 7.31
N ASN A 31 5.79 -29.85 6.34
CA ASN A 31 7.18 -30.26 6.50
C ASN A 31 8.20 -29.36 5.77
N VAL A 32 7.74 -28.33 5.06
CA VAL A 32 8.63 -27.40 4.35
C VAL A 32 9.41 -26.55 5.35
N PRO A 33 10.74 -26.41 5.24
CA PRO A 33 11.55 -25.52 6.07
C PRO A 33 11.09 -24.07 5.94
N SER A 34 10.34 -23.58 6.94
CA SER A 34 9.55 -22.34 6.82
C SER A 34 10.42 -21.09 6.66
N ASN A 35 11.56 -20.99 7.36
CA ASN A 35 12.43 -19.82 7.22
C ASN A 35 13.04 -19.73 5.82
N THR A 36 13.57 -20.82 5.29
CA THR A 36 14.17 -20.87 3.96
C THR A 36 13.12 -20.65 2.87
N ALA A 37 11.91 -21.21 3.04
CA ALA A 37 10.80 -20.98 2.11
C ALA A 37 10.34 -19.53 2.10
N ILE A 38 10.17 -18.90 3.28
CA ILE A 38 9.82 -17.47 3.38
C ILE A 38 10.91 -16.61 2.74
N GLU A 39 12.19 -16.92 2.97
CA GLU A 39 13.31 -16.20 2.37
C GLU A 39 13.26 -16.26 0.83
N LEU A 40 13.04 -17.46 0.25
CA LEU A 40 12.90 -17.65 -1.19
C LEU A 40 11.74 -16.82 -1.77
N ILE A 41 10.56 -16.86 -1.13
CA ILE A 41 9.40 -16.14 -1.62
C ILE A 41 9.57 -14.62 -1.45
N SER A 42 10.13 -14.17 -0.34
CA SER A 42 10.45 -12.76 -0.09
C SER A 42 11.45 -12.22 -1.12
N TYR A 43 12.47 -13.01 -1.48
CA TYR A 43 13.42 -12.68 -2.54
C TYR A 43 12.72 -12.53 -3.90
N ASN A 44 11.82 -13.45 -4.25
CA ASN A 44 11.03 -13.35 -5.48
C ASN A 44 10.09 -12.14 -5.48
N LEU A 45 9.48 -11.83 -4.34
CA LEU A 45 8.66 -10.62 -4.17
C LEU A 45 9.49 -9.33 -4.30
N SER A 46 10.72 -9.29 -3.78
CA SER A 46 11.57 -8.11 -3.84
C SER A 46 11.92 -7.74 -5.27
N LYS A 47 12.14 -8.71 -6.15
CA LYS A 47 12.34 -8.49 -7.59
C LYS A 47 11.15 -7.80 -8.27
N LYS A 48 9.96 -7.87 -7.66
CA LYS A 48 8.72 -7.29 -8.19
C LYS A 48 8.25 -6.01 -7.50
N VAL A 49 9.03 -5.44 -6.60
CA VAL A 49 8.60 -4.26 -5.81
C VAL A 49 8.14 -3.11 -6.70
N ASN A 50 8.89 -2.80 -7.75
CA ASN A 50 8.65 -1.67 -8.64
C ASN A 50 8.15 -2.07 -10.05
N GLN A 51 7.88 -3.36 -10.31
CA GLN A 51 7.53 -3.86 -11.63
C GLN A 51 6.01 -3.97 -11.82
N PHE A 52 5.56 -3.80 -13.06
CA PHE A 52 4.19 -4.07 -13.47
C PHE A 52 3.91 -5.57 -13.53
N ILE A 53 2.62 -5.93 -13.53
CA ILE A 53 2.17 -7.32 -13.70
C ILE A 53 2.74 -7.87 -15.02
N GLY A 54 3.30 -9.08 -14.97
CA GLY A 54 3.82 -9.81 -16.13
C GLY A 54 5.27 -9.51 -16.51
N GLU A 55 5.88 -8.40 -16.04
CA GLU A 55 7.29 -8.16 -16.27
C GLU A 55 8.15 -9.16 -15.48
N HIS A 56 9.10 -9.80 -16.16
CA HIS A 56 10.04 -10.78 -15.58
C HIS A 56 9.41 -11.98 -14.86
N ASP A 57 8.13 -12.30 -15.12
CA ASP A 57 7.49 -13.47 -14.51
C ASP A 57 8.25 -14.76 -14.82
N PHE A 58 8.71 -14.92 -16.07
CA PHE A 58 9.48 -16.09 -16.49
C PHE A 58 10.83 -16.20 -15.78
N ASP A 59 11.47 -15.09 -15.42
CA ASP A 59 12.77 -15.08 -14.73
C ASP A 59 12.65 -15.63 -13.30
N ILE A 60 11.48 -15.57 -12.71
CA ILE A 60 11.17 -16.08 -11.37
C ILE A 60 10.56 -17.48 -11.46
N TRP A 61 9.58 -17.65 -12.32
CA TRP A 61 8.75 -18.83 -12.41
C TRP A 61 9.49 -20.05 -13.01
N THR A 62 10.23 -19.84 -14.13
CA THR A 62 10.95 -20.92 -14.80
C THR A 62 12.03 -21.57 -13.92
N PRO A 63 12.94 -20.83 -13.25
CA PRO A 63 13.90 -21.42 -12.35
C PRO A 63 13.28 -22.21 -11.19
N TRP A 64 12.09 -21.80 -10.75
CA TRP A 64 11.37 -22.50 -9.70
C TRP A 64 10.81 -23.84 -10.21
N ILE A 65 9.99 -23.81 -11.27
CA ILE A 65 9.33 -25.01 -11.80
C ILE A 65 10.35 -26.07 -12.28
N MET A 66 11.47 -25.65 -12.84
CA MET A 66 12.51 -26.58 -13.31
C MET A 66 13.17 -27.40 -12.19
N LYS A 67 13.09 -26.95 -10.96
CA LYS A 67 13.61 -27.63 -9.77
C LYS A 67 12.57 -28.48 -9.04
N THR A 68 11.35 -28.60 -9.57
CA THR A 68 10.29 -29.43 -8.99
C THR A 68 10.28 -30.84 -9.58
N ARG A 69 9.62 -31.77 -8.88
CA ARG A 69 9.39 -33.13 -9.34
C ARG A 69 8.68 -33.19 -10.70
N ASN A 70 8.85 -34.31 -11.39
CA ASN A 70 8.22 -34.51 -12.71
C ASN A 70 6.68 -34.49 -12.66
N ASP A 71 6.07 -34.99 -11.58
CA ASP A 71 4.61 -34.97 -11.40
C ASP A 71 4.04 -33.53 -11.22
N VAL A 72 4.91 -32.57 -10.92
CA VAL A 72 4.56 -31.16 -10.81
C VAL A 72 4.89 -30.41 -12.10
N LYS A 73 6.10 -30.57 -12.65
CA LYS A 73 6.53 -29.78 -13.82
C LYS A 73 5.95 -30.28 -15.16
N ASN A 74 5.68 -31.60 -15.31
CA ASN A 74 5.19 -32.14 -16.58
C ASN A 74 3.80 -31.59 -16.95
N PRO A 75 2.78 -31.56 -16.06
CA PRO A 75 1.48 -30.95 -16.37
C PRO A 75 1.59 -29.49 -16.80
N VAL A 76 2.50 -28.74 -16.18
CA VAL A 76 2.77 -27.35 -16.57
C VAL A 76 3.36 -27.29 -17.98
N GLY A 77 4.32 -28.21 -18.30
CA GLY A 77 4.93 -28.30 -19.62
C GLY A 77 3.90 -28.67 -20.71
N GLU A 78 3.01 -29.62 -20.42
CA GLU A 78 1.91 -30.01 -21.29
C GLU A 78 0.94 -28.84 -21.51
N TYR A 79 0.58 -28.14 -20.44
CA TYR A 79 -0.25 -26.95 -20.54
C TYR A 79 0.41 -25.85 -21.39
N ALA A 80 1.71 -25.63 -21.22
CA ALA A 80 2.50 -24.66 -21.98
C ALA A 80 2.61 -24.98 -23.49
N GLN A 81 2.59 -26.27 -23.85
CA GLN A 81 2.56 -26.69 -25.26
C GLN A 81 1.19 -26.43 -25.92
N GLN A 82 0.12 -26.55 -25.14
CA GLN A 82 -1.25 -26.38 -25.63
C GLN A 82 -1.67 -24.89 -25.64
N TYR A 83 -1.20 -24.11 -24.70
CA TYR A 83 -1.59 -22.72 -24.50
C TYR A 83 -0.36 -21.79 -24.42
N ASN A 84 -0.49 -20.60 -24.98
CA ASN A 84 0.57 -19.60 -24.88
C ASN A 84 0.62 -19.00 -23.44
N LEU A 85 1.64 -19.39 -22.66
CA LEU A 85 1.84 -18.86 -21.32
C LEU A 85 2.04 -17.36 -21.24
N GLY A 86 2.47 -16.71 -22.33
CA GLY A 86 2.56 -15.25 -22.40
C GLY A 86 1.23 -14.52 -22.23
N ASN A 87 0.11 -15.23 -22.35
CA ASN A 87 -1.22 -14.68 -22.09
C ASN A 87 -1.62 -14.74 -20.61
N TYR A 88 -0.78 -15.32 -19.74
CA TYR A 88 -1.03 -15.49 -18.32
C TYR A 88 -0.07 -14.66 -17.48
N ALA A 89 -0.56 -14.15 -16.36
CA ALA A 89 0.28 -13.76 -15.26
C ALA A 89 0.73 -15.03 -14.53
N LEU A 90 2.04 -15.23 -14.39
CA LEU A 90 2.62 -16.42 -13.76
C LEU A 90 2.98 -16.15 -12.30
N ILE A 91 3.28 -14.89 -11.96
CA ILE A 91 3.61 -14.45 -10.62
C ILE A 91 2.70 -13.30 -10.20
N ASP A 92 1.94 -13.53 -9.14
CA ASP A 92 1.09 -12.52 -8.52
C ASP A 92 1.59 -12.19 -7.10
N LYS A 93 1.81 -10.90 -6.83
CA LYS A 93 2.34 -10.43 -5.52
C LYS A 93 1.41 -10.78 -4.36
N TYR A 94 0.11 -10.74 -4.58
CA TYR A 94 -0.85 -11.06 -3.55
C TYR A 94 -0.88 -12.56 -3.24
N ALA A 95 -0.84 -13.42 -4.27
CA ALA A 95 -0.74 -14.88 -4.11
C ALA A 95 0.56 -15.27 -3.40
N MET A 96 1.69 -14.62 -3.71
CA MET A 96 2.95 -14.83 -2.98
C MET A 96 2.83 -14.45 -1.50
N LEU A 97 2.13 -13.36 -1.18
CA LEU A 97 1.88 -12.96 0.22
C LEU A 97 0.92 -13.91 0.93
N LEU A 98 -0.08 -14.45 0.22
CA LEU A 98 -0.92 -15.54 0.74
C LEU A 98 -0.06 -16.75 1.09
N LEU A 99 0.88 -17.14 0.23
CA LEU A 99 1.78 -18.26 0.50
C LEU A 99 2.67 -18.01 1.73
N ILE A 100 3.24 -16.80 1.90
CA ILE A 100 3.96 -16.44 3.14
C ILE A 100 3.03 -16.54 4.35
N SER A 101 1.81 -16.03 4.23
CA SER A 101 0.81 -16.10 5.29
C SER A 101 0.46 -17.54 5.67
N ARG A 102 0.34 -18.45 4.69
CA ARG A 102 0.12 -19.89 4.94
C ARG A 102 1.35 -20.56 5.59
N LEU A 103 2.56 -20.23 5.14
CA LEU A 103 3.80 -20.69 5.80
C LEU A 103 3.91 -20.22 7.26
N LEU A 104 3.45 -19.02 7.57
CA LEU A 104 3.41 -18.52 8.95
C LEU A 104 2.41 -19.27 9.82
N THR A 105 1.30 -19.76 9.28
CA THR A 105 0.35 -20.61 10.05
C THR A 105 0.88 -22.00 10.33
N CYS A 106 1.75 -22.53 9.46
CA CYS A 106 2.39 -23.85 9.60
C CYS A 106 3.86 -23.71 10.05
N TYR A 107 4.23 -22.61 10.68
CA TYR A 107 5.61 -22.24 10.96
C TYR A 107 6.32 -23.24 11.86
N ASN A 108 7.46 -23.81 11.38
CA ASN A 108 8.31 -24.75 12.09
C ASN A 108 9.70 -24.21 12.46
N GLY A 109 10.08 -23.03 11.96
CA GLY A 109 11.34 -22.35 12.27
C GLY A 109 12.59 -22.97 11.64
N ARG A 110 12.44 -23.98 10.78
CA ARG A 110 13.54 -24.71 10.18
C ARG A 110 14.25 -23.88 9.11
N ASN A 111 15.59 -24.06 9.02
CA ASN A 111 16.49 -23.33 8.12
C ASN A 111 17.22 -24.25 7.11
N GLU A 112 16.86 -25.52 7.03
CA GLU A 112 17.48 -26.45 6.11
C GLU A 112 17.26 -26.00 4.66
N GLU A 113 18.15 -26.44 3.78
CA GLU A 113 18.04 -26.22 2.35
C GLU A 113 16.80 -26.91 1.79
N LEU A 114 16.08 -26.26 0.88
CA LEU A 114 14.87 -26.79 0.27
C LEU A 114 15.20 -27.93 -0.68
N THR A 115 14.61 -29.09 -0.46
CA THR A 115 14.70 -30.26 -1.34
C THR A 115 13.82 -30.08 -2.59
N GLU A 116 13.94 -30.99 -3.57
CA GLU A 116 13.05 -31.05 -4.73
C GLU A 116 11.59 -31.24 -4.30
N ASP A 117 11.35 -32.03 -3.24
CA ASP A 117 10.02 -32.24 -2.66
C ASP A 117 9.46 -30.96 -2.04
N ASP A 118 10.28 -30.25 -1.25
CA ASP A 118 9.88 -28.98 -0.64
C ASP A 118 9.55 -27.93 -1.70
N LEU A 119 10.38 -27.81 -2.75
CA LEU A 119 10.13 -26.87 -3.85
C LEU A 119 8.87 -27.22 -4.64
N SER A 120 8.59 -28.53 -4.80
CA SER A 120 7.37 -29.02 -5.45
C SER A 120 6.12 -28.69 -4.64
N ASN A 121 6.15 -28.97 -3.35
CA ASN A 121 5.06 -28.69 -2.43
C ASN A 121 4.81 -27.18 -2.31
N LEU A 122 5.87 -26.38 -2.24
CA LEU A 122 5.81 -24.93 -2.19
C LEU A 122 5.20 -24.36 -3.48
N PHE A 123 5.56 -24.91 -4.66
CA PHE A 123 5.01 -24.49 -5.94
C PHE A 123 3.51 -24.82 -6.04
N LEU A 124 3.09 -26.05 -5.67
CA LEU A 124 1.68 -26.44 -5.66
C LEU A 124 0.87 -25.57 -4.69
N ALA A 125 1.42 -25.29 -3.50
CA ALA A 125 0.78 -24.38 -2.54
C ALA A 125 0.65 -22.94 -3.11
N TYR A 126 1.65 -22.46 -3.85
CA TYR A 126 1.56 -21.18 -4.56
C TYR A 126 0.43 -21.19 -5.60
N MET A 127 0.31 -22.23 -6.40
CA MET A 127 -0.74 -22.36 -7.40
C MET A 127 -2.15 -22.42 -6.76
N LEU A 128 -2.29 -23.05 -5.58
CA LEU A 128 -3.53 -22.99 -4.78
C LEU A 128 -3.81 -21.58 -4.25
N CYS A 129 -2.79 -20.83 -3.83
CA CYS A 129 -2.95 -19.42 -3.48
C CYS A 129 -3.38 -18.56 -4.68
N CYS A 130 -3.00 -18.93 -5.92
CA CYS A 130 -3.51 -18.29 -7.13
C CYS A 130 -5.02 -18.55 -7.31
N ASP A 131 -5.52 -19.76 -7.03
CA ASP A 131 -6.97 -20.02 -7.02
C ASP A 131 -7.69 -19.18 -5.96
N GLU A 132 -7.16 -19.11 -4.73
CA GLU A 132 -7.72 -18.22 -3.68
C GLU A 132 -7.75 -16.76 -4.14
N ARG A 133 -6.70 -16.30 -4.81
CA ARG A 133 -6.61 -14.93 -5.36
C ARG A 133 -7.66 -14.69 -6.44
N LEU A 134 -7.89 -15.64 -7.33
CA LEU A 134 -8.92 -15.55 -8.37
C LEU A 134 -10.32 -15.53 -7.78
N ALA A 135 -10.61 -16.40 -6.79
CA ALA A 135 -11.89 -16.44 -6.09
C ALA A 135 -12.27 -15.11 -5.41
N MET A 136 -11.29 -14.30 -5.01
CA MET A 136 -11.56 -12.95 -4.47
C MET A 136 -12.21 -12.00 -5.49
N ASN A 137 -12.10 -12.30 -6.78
CA ASN A 137 -12.60 -11.50 -7.90
C ASN A 137 -13.73 -12.23 -8.64
N GLU A 138 -14.70 -12.80 -7.92
CA GLU A 138 -15.78 -13.63 -8.46
C GLU A 138 -16.56 -13.03 -9.65
N LYS A 139 -16.50 -11.72 -9.81
CA LYS A 139 -17.13 -11.01 -10.94
C LYS A 139 -16.06 -10.55 -11.93
N LEU A 140 -15.41 -11.50 -12.61
CA LEU A 140 -14.53 -11.10 -13.73
C LEU A 140 -15.37 -10.51 -14.86
N PRO A 141 -15.00 -9.32 -15.37
CA PRO A 141 -15.70 -8.72 -16.50
C PRO A 141 -15.56 -9.64 -17.74
N ASN A 142 -16.64 -9.92 -18.44
CA ASN A 142 -16.55 -10.56 -19.74
C ASN A 142 -16.25 -9.52 -20.83
N ASN A 143 -15.79 -9.96 -22.00
CA ASN A 143 -15.32 -9.10 -23.09
C ASN A 143 -16.39 -8.19 -23.70
N ASN A 144 -17.67 -8.37 -23.34
CA ASN A 144 -18.81 -7.62 -23.88
C ASN A 144 -19.41 -6.62 -22.86
N MET A 145 -18.75 -6.41 -21.71
CA MET A 145 -19.23 -5.46 -20.70
C MET A 145 -19.13 -4.01 -21.17
N LYS A 146 -20.13 -3.20 -20.80
CA LYS A 146 -20.01 -1.74 -20.88
C LYS A 146 -18.96 -1.24 -19.91
N ALA A 147 -18.38 -0.07 -20.21
CA ALA A 147 -17.33 0.53 -19.36
C ALA A 147 -17.77 0.71 -17.89
N GLU A 148 -19.05 1.04 -17.67
CA GLU A 148 -19.63 1.19 -16.32
C GLU A 148 -19.70 -0.16 -15.58
N GLU A 149 -20.18 -1.21 -16.25
CA GLU A 149 -20.25 -2.57 -15.70
C GLU A 149 -18.85 -3.14 -15.42
N PHE A 150 -17.85 -2.80 -16.27
CA PHE A 150 -16.45 -3.12 -16.05
C PHE A 150 -15.92 -2.48 -14.76
N VAL A 151 -16.14 -1.19 -14.58
CA VAL A 151 -15.72 -0.47 -13.37
C VAL A 151 -16.37 -1.06 -12.12
N GLU A 152 -17.67 -1.37 -12.19
CA GLU A 152 -18.42 -1.95 -11.06
C GLU A 152 -17.92 -3.33 -10.64
N SER A 153 -17.52 -4.17 -11.59
CA SER A 153 -17.03 -5.53 -11.31
C SER A 153 -15.54 -5.56 -10.93
N TYR A 154 -14.70 -4.70 -11.53
CA TYR A 154 -13.26 -4.74 -11.37
C TYR A 154 -12.73 -3.89 -10.21
N MET A 155 -13.36 -2.73 -9.95
CA MET A 155 -12.91 -1.78 -8.93
C MET A 155 -12.81 -2.38 -7.50
N PRO A 156 -13.76 -3.20 -7.02
CA PRO A 156 -13.66 -3.81 -5.70
C PRO A 156 -12.42 -4.69 -5.54
N GLY A 157 -12.10 -5.50 -6.54
CA GLY A 157 -10.90 -6.33 -6.56
C GLY A 157 -9.61 -5.51 -6.55
N CYS A 158 -9.55 -4.47 -7.39
CA CYS A 158 -8.41 -3.55 -7.41
C CYS A 158 -8.20 -2.85 -6.06
N LEU A 159 -9.26 -2.45 -5.37
CA LEU A 159 -9.15 -1.79 -4.07
C LEU A 159 -8.67 -2.74 -2.97
N LYS A 160 -9.03 -4.03 -3.04
CA LYS A 160 -8.52 -5.04 -2.09
C LYS A 160 -7.00 -5.18 -2.18
N SER A 161 -6.45 -5.20 -3.39
CA SER A 161 -5.02 -5.42 -3.63
C SER A 161 -4.19 -4.13 -3.80
N ASN A 162 -4.82 -2.96 -3.91
CA ASN A 162 -4.16 -1.69 -4.24
C ASN A 162 -2.96 -1.36 -3.33
N ASN A 163 -3.06 -1.61 -2.04
CA ASN A 163 -1.95 -1.36 -1.10
C ASN A 163 -0.72 -2.27 -1.35
N ILE A 164 -0.90 -3.36 -2.07
CA ILE A 164 0.13 -4.35 -2.37
C ILE A 164 0.69 -4.13 -3.77
N GLU A 165 -0.18 -3.95 -4.76
CA GLU A 165 0.18 -3.93 -6.17
C GLU A 165 0.58 -2.54 -6.69
N ALA A 166 -0.01 -1.46 -6.12
CA ALA A 166 0.26 -0.11 -6.60
C ALA A 166 1.75 0.27 -6.44
N PRO A 167 2.43 0.72 -7.50
CA PRO A 167 3.79 1.22 -7.39
C PRO A 167 3.81 2.48 -6.52
N ARG A 168 4.87 2.66 -5.73
CA ARG A 168 5.07 3.81 -4.86
C ARG A 168 6.42 4.47 -5.12
N ASP A 169 6.45 5.80 -5.04
CA ASP A 169 7.69 6.55 -5.00
C ASP A 169 8.19 6.62 -3.55
N TYR A 170 9.10 5.72 -3.21
CA TYR A 170 9.65 5.62 -1.86
C TYR A 170 10.48 6.84 -1.47
N ARG A 171 11.07 7.56 -2.42
CA ARG A 171 11.81 8.81 -2.16
C ARG A 171 10.86 9.89 -1.66
N LEU A 172 9.69 10.02 -2.29
CA LEU A 172 8.65 10.92 -1.80
C LEU A 172 8.11 10.49 -0.43
N LEU A 173 8.01 9.18 -0.19
CA LEU A 173 7.59 8.65 1.10
C LEU A 173 8.61 9.01 2.21
N MET A 174 9.91 8.92 1.93
CA MET A 174 10.98 9.33 2.85
C MET A 174 10.92 10.84 3.13
N ILE A 175 10.72 11.67 2.10
CA ILE A 175 10.53 13.12 2.28
C ILE A 175 9.32 13.39 3.18
N LYS A 176 8.21 12.68 2.98
CA LYS A 176 7.00 12.82 3.79
C LYS A 176 7.24 12.40 5.25
N CYS A 177 8.00 11.33 5.47
CA CYS A 177 8.44 10.89 6.79
C CYS A 177 9.27 11.97 7.50
N TYR A 178 10.27 12.51 6.80
CA TYR A 178 11.10 13.61 7.31
C TYR A 178 10.24 14.84 7.68
N MET A 179 9.35 15.25 6.79
CA MET A 179 8.45 16.37 7.04
C MET A 179 7.57 16.12 8.27
N LEU A 180 7.05 14.91 8.43
CA LEU A 180 6.18 14.53 9.55
C LEU A 180 6.96 14.46 10.87
N LEU A 181 8.10 13.77 10.92
CA LEU A 181 8.81 13.47 12.16
C LEU A 181 9.78 14.57 12.61
N ILE A 182 10.32 15.34 11.68
CA ILE A 182 11.40 16.33 11.97
C ILE A 182 10.92 17.76 11.84
N GLU A 183 10.21 18.09 10.75
CA GLU A 183 9.84 19.48 10.49
C GLU A 183 8.50 19.87 11.15
N PHE A 184 7.50 19.02 11.09
CA PHE A 184 6.19 19.31 11.67
C PHE A 184 6.18 19.48 13.19
N PRO A 185 6.97 18.72 14.00
CA PRO A 185 7.11 18.99 15.43
C PRO A 185 7.61 20.39 15.79
N LYS A 186 8.42 21.01 14.92
CA LYS A 186 8.88 22.42 15.11
C LYS A 186 7.74 23.40 14.91
N PHE A 187 6.76 23.05 14.08
CA PHE A 187 5.61 23.86 13.79
C PHE A 187 4.46 23.64 14.78
N ASN A 188 4.27 22.41 15.27
CA ASN A 188 3.17 22.01 16.13
C ASN A 188 3.64 21.33 17.42
N THR A 189 3.57 22.06 18.54
CA THR A 189 4.04 21.58 19.85
C THR A 189 3.25 20.40 20.41
N ARG A 190 1.96 20.26 20.03
CA ARG A 190 1.16 19.10 20.40
C ARG A 190 1.68 17.84 19.71
N PHE A 191 2.02 17.96 18.44
CA PHE A 191 2.57 16.84 17.70
C PHE A 191 3.99 16.49 18.17
N ALA A 192 4.82 17.47 18.56
CA ALA A 192 6.10 17.21 19.19
C ALA A 192 5.99 16.28 20.39
N LYS A 193 5.00 16.52 21.27
CA LYS A 193 4.71 15.61 22.41
C LYS A 193 4.30 14.20 21.96
N TYR A 194 3.54 14.10 20.88
CA TYR A 194 3.16 12.78 20.33
C TYR A 194 4.37 12.00 19.85
N VAL A 195 5.31 12.67 19.17
CA VAL A 195 6.57 12.07 18.72
C VAL A 195 7.43 11.64 19.91
N ASP A 196 7.54 12.46 20.95
CA ASP A 196 8.30 12.13 22.16
C ASP A 196 7.72 10.88 22.87
N GLU A 197 6.40 10.82 23.05
CA GLU A 197 5.75 9.67 23.68
C GLU A 197 5.81 8.40 22.82
N PHE A 198 5.77 8.54 21.49
CA PHE A 198 6.01 7.45 20.56
C PHE A 198 7.43 6.88 20.71
N CYS A 199 8.45 7.73 20.72
CA CYS A 199 9.83 7.30 20.90
C CYS A 199 10.05 6.59 22.24
N LYS A 200 9.49 7.13 23.34
CA LYS A 200 9.57 6.51 24.66
C LYS A 200 8.91 5.13 24.71
N GLU A 201 7.70 5.00 24.13
CA GLU A 201 6.97 3.72 24.14
C GLU A 201 7.66 2.64 23.31
N ARG A 202 8.32 3.04 22.24
CA ARG A 202 9.03 2.11 21.33
C ARG A 202 10.48 1.87 21.71
N ASP A 203 10.96 2.47 22.81
CA ASP A 203 12.37 2.46 23.23
C ASP A 203 13.33 2.87 22.09
N ILE A 204 12.96 3.94 21.38
CA ILE A 204 13.72 4.50 20.26
C ILE A 204 14.41 5.77 20.74
N PRO A 205 15.73 5.95 20.50
CA PRO A 205 16.49 7.10 21.00
C PRO A 205 15.91 8.46 20.56
N SER A 206 15.39 8.56 19.35
CA SER A 206 14.77 9.79 18.82
C SER A 206 13.99 9.53 17.53
N ALA A 207 13.14 10.46 17.13
CA ALA A 207 12.48 10.46 15.82
C ALA A 207 13.48 10.49 14.66
N LYS A 208 14.61 11.17 14.84
CA LYS A 208 15.69 11.17 13.84
C LYS A 208 16.29 9.78 13.70
N TYR A 209 16.53 9.08 14.80
CA TYR A 209 17.03 7.70 14.78
C TYR A 209 16.07 6.76 14.01
N TYR A 210 14.76 6.86 14.30
CA TYR A 210 13.74 6.11 13.55
C TYR A 210 13.82 6.37 12.04
N LEU A 211 13.87 7.64 11.66
CA LEU A 211 13.97 8.04 10.25
C LEU A 211 15.26 7.52 9.61
N ASP A 212 16.39 7.65 10.30
CA ASP A 212 17.70 7.21 9.81
C ASP A 212 17.70 5.68 9.55
N GLU A 213 17.15 4.86 10.44
CA GLU A 213 17.07 3.40 10.24
C GLU A 213 16.21 3.03 9.02
N ILE A 214 15.03 3.65 8.87
CA ILE A 214 14.19 3.42 7.69
C ILE A 214 14.89 3.89 6.41
N PHE A 215 15.54 5.06 6.45
CA PHE A 215 16.20 5.64 5.28
C PHE A 215 17.45 4.86 4.87
N LEU A 216 18.29 4.47 5.81
CA LEU A 216 19.49 3.66 5.54
C LEU A 216 19.11 2.29 4.95
N THR A 217 18.07 1.66 5.50
CA THR A 217 17.53 0.42 4.92
C THR A 217 17.04 0.63 3.49
N PHE A 218 16.29 1.71 3.25
CA PHE A 218 15.82 2.05 1.90
C PHE A 218 17.00 2.26 0.93
N MET A 219 18.00 3.04 1.31
CA MET A 219 19.18 3.32 0.46
C MET A 219 19.94 2.03 0.14
N LYS A 220 20.18 1.19 1.13
CA LYS A 220 20.83 -0.10 0.92
C LYS A 220 20.05 -1.00 -0.04
N MET A 221 18.72 -1.06 0.12
CA MET A 221 17.89 -1.86 -0.76
C MET A 221 17.82 -1.29 -2.18
N GLU A 222 17.81 0.05 -2.32
CA GLU A 222 17.86 0.71 -3.64
C GLU A 222 19.19 0.45 -4.36
N GLU A 223 20.32 0.48 -3.66
CA GLU A 223 21.64 0.14 -4.20
C GLU A 223 21.70 -1.31 -4.71
N GLU A 224 21.00 -2.23 -4.03
CA GLU A 224 20.91 -3.65 -4.41
C GLU A 224 19.73 -3.93 -5.38
N ASP A 225 19.11 -2.90 -5.95
CA ASP A 225 17.92 -2.97 -6.82
C ASP A 225 16.78 -3.80 -6.21
N PHE A 226 16.59 -3.67 -4.89
CA PHE A 226 15.63 -4.45 -4.09
C PHE A 226 15.76 -5.97 -4.23
N SER A 227 16.91 -6.46 -4.67
CA SER A 227 17.16 -7.89 -4.85
C SER A 227 17.46 -8.63 -3.54
N ASN A 228 17.78 -7.91 -2.46
CA ASN A 228 18.06 -8.48 -1.16
C ASN A 228 16.87 -8.30 -0.21
N CYS A 229 16.41 -9.38 0.41
CA CYS A 229 15.34 -9.36 1.40
C CYS A 229 15.84 -9.64 2.83
N ARG A 230 17.16 -9.73 3.03
CA ARG A 230 17.78 -10.15 4.30
C ARG A 230 18.75 -9.10 4.81
N MET A 231 18.74 -8.86 6.11
CA MET A 231 19.66 -7.98 6.80
C MET A 231 20.21 -8.63 8.06
N ALA A 232 21.54 -8.57 8.22
CA ALA A 232 22.21 -8.91 9.45
C ALA A 232 22.67 -7.63 10.16
N ILE A 233 22.40 -7.54 11.46
CA ILE A 233 22.78 -6.41 12.32
C ILE A 233 23.87 -6.87 13.25
N ASP A 234 24.92 -6.07 13.40
CA ASP A 234 25.98 -6.33 14.38
C ASP A 234 25.40 -6.30 15.79
N GLU A 235 25.73 -7.31 16.60
CA GLU A 235 25.24 -7.44 17.98
C GLU A 235 25.64 -6.25 18.89
N ASN A 236 26.70 -5.53 18.52
CA ASN A 236 27.14 -4.32 19.22
C ASN A 236 26.23 -3.11 18.94
N GLN A 237 25.43 -3.15 17.85
CA GLN A 237 24.46 -2.12 17.49
C GLN A 237 23.13 -2.36 18.20
N LYS A 238 23.14 -2.28 19.54
CA LYS A 238 21.98 -2.64 20.38
C LYS A 238 20.71 -1.88 20.04
N ASP A 239 20.83 -0.59 19.69
CA ASP A 239 19.66 0.23 19.33
C ASP A 239 19.05 -0.22 18.00
N ALA A 240 19.88 -0.56 17.01
CA ALA A 240 19.42 -1.13 15.76
C ALA A 240 18.77 -2.50 15.97
N CYS A 241 19.40 -3.41 16.75
CA CYS A 241 18.77 -4.69 17.09
C CYS A 241 17.39 -4.48 17.73
N ARG A 242 17.24 -3.57 18.70
CA ARG A 242 15.95 -3.27 19.33
C ARG A 242 14.93 -2.71 18.33
N PHE A 243 15.37 -1.82 17.44
CA PHE A 243 14.51 -1.26 16.40
C PHE A 243 13.95 -2.36 15.50
N TYR A 244 14.80 -3.24 14.93
CA TYR A 244 14.36 -4.33 14.05
C TYR A 244 13.59 -5.41 14.79
N ASP A 245 13.97 -5.77 16.04
CA ASP A 245 13.19 -6.65 16.89
C ASP A 245 11.77 -6.10 17.15
N SER A 246 11.62 -4.77 17.30
CA SER A 246 10.33 -4.13 17.46
C SER A 246 9.41 -4.27 16.24
N LEU A 247 9.96 -4.52 15.05
CA LEU A 247 9.25 -4.71 13.78
C LEU A 247 9.16 -6.19 13.37
N THR A 248 9.62 -7.11 14.24
CA THR A 248 9.65 -8.55 13.96
C THR A 248 8.36 -9.21 14.40
N LEU A 249 7.78 -10.02 13.52
CA LEU A 249 6.61 -10.84 13.78
C LEU A 249 6.98 -12.08 14.59
N ASN A 250 6.17 -12.40 15.59
CA ASN A 250 6.25 -13.69 16.29
C ASN A 250 5.29 -14.69 15.62
N PRO A 251 5.81 -15.70 14.90
CA PRO A 251 4.96 -16.64 14.16
C PRO A 251 4.01 -17.44 15.05
N SER A 252 4.37 -17.70 16.31
CA SER A 252 3.50 -18.47 17.24
C SER A 252 2.17 -17.80 17.55
N HIS A 253 2.06 -16.49 17.31
CA HIS A 253 0.82 -15.73 17.52
C HIS A 253 0.18 -15.32 16.18
N TYR A 254 0.71 -15.77 15.06
CA TYR A 254 0.22 -15.36 13.76
C TYR A 254 -1.18 -15.92 13.48
N GLN A 255 -2.04 -15.05 12.97
CA GLN A 255 -3.37 -15.39 12.49
C GLN A 255 -3.48 -14.94 11.03
N HIS A 256 -3.87 -15.89 10.18
CA HIS A 256 -4.10 -15.59 8.77
C HIS A 256 -5.25 -14.62 8.59
N ASP A 257 -5.01 -13.55 7.83
CA ASP A 257 -6.04 -12.63 7.36
C ASP A 257 -5.74 -12.18 5.93
N MET A 258 -6.81 -11.85 5.18
CA MET A 258 -6.71 -11.47 3.77
C MET A 258 -6.18 -10.04 3.54
N ASP A 259 -6.00 -9.23 4.57
CA ASP A 259 -5.41 -7.88 4.48
C ASP A 259 -3.97 -7.84 5.02
N PHE A 260 -3.44 -8.99 5.50
CA PHE A 260 -2.08 -9.14 6.02
C PHE A 260 -1.76 -8.16 7.15
N LEU A 261 -2.71 -7.90 8.04
CA LEU A 261 -2.59 -6.86 9.07
C LEU A 261 -1.38 -7.09 9.98
N MET A 262 -1.18 -8.32 10.45
CA MET A 262 -0.03 -8.65 11.31
C MET A 262 1.30 -8.52 10.56
N MET A 263 1.36 -8.91 9.27
CA MET A 263 2.56 -8.74 8.44
C MET A 263 2.84 -7.26 8.15
N LYS A 264 1.81 -6.42 7.97
CA LYS A 264 1.96 -4.96 7.82
C LYS A 264 2.41 -4.31 9.13
N GLU A 265 1.92 -4.79 10.27
CA GLU A 265 2.33 -4.31 11.58
C GLU A 265 3.77 -4.70 11.89
N LYS A 266 4.14 -5.95 11.61
CA LYS A 266 5.44 -6.56 11.87
C LYS A 266 6.00 -7.16 10.58
N PRO A 267 6.62 -6.35 9.71
CA PRO A 267 7.01 -6.79 8.35
C PRO A 267 8.25 -7.68 8.30
N LEU A 268 8.88 -7.96 9.44
CA LEU A 268 10.08 -8.76 9.54
C LEU A 268 9.82 -10.11 10.18
N ILE A 269 10.63 -11.10 9.80
CA ILE A 269 10.78 -12.36 10.52
C ILE A 269 12.25 -12.57 10.88
N LYS A 270 12.52 -13.08 12.09
CA LYS A 270 13.88 -13.36 12.56
C LYS A 270 14.23 -14.80 12.19
N THR A 271 15.23 -14.98 11.33
CA THR A 271 15.65 -16.29 10.83
C THR A 271 16.96 -16.79 11.48
N GLY A 272 17.56 -15.95 12.34
CA GLY A 272 18.76 -16.25 13.11
C GLY A 272 19.11 -15.15 14.11
N PRO A 273 20.18 -15.29 14.91
CA PRO A 273 20.64 -14.24 15.81
C PRO A 273 20.90 -12.94 15.03
N ASN A 274 20.14 -11.89 15.31
CA ASN A 274 20.23 -10.57 14.64
C ASN A 274 20.17 -10.63 13.11
N ILE A 275 19.52 -11.66 12.56
CA ILE A 275 19.26 -11.81 11.13
C ILE A 275 17.76 -11.65 10.89
N TYR A 276 17.41 -10.65 10.10
CA TYR A 276 16.04 -10.27 9.81
C TYR A 276 15.76 -10.46 8.32
N ASN A 277 14.64 -11.10 8.00
CA ASN A 277 14.15 -11.23 6.65
C ASN A 277 12.90 -10.36 6.48
N PHE A 278 12.90 -9.52 5.44
CA PHE A 278 11.74 -8.70 5.06
C PHE A 278 10.75 -9.58 4.30
N MET A 279 9.63 -9.92 4.91
CA MET A 279 8.59 -10.74 4.26
C MET A 279 8.09 -10.07 2.97
N PHE A 280 7.97 -8.76 2.98
CA PHE A 280 7.75 -7.94 1.79
C PHE A 280 8.30 -6.53 2.04
N MET A 281 9.31 -6.14 1.30
CA MET A 281 10.01 -4.86 1.48
C MET A 281 9.07 -3.66 1.50
N LYS A 282 8.03 -3.67 0.66
CA LYS A 282 7.04 -2.59 0.63
C LYS A 282 6.33 -2.40 1.97
N MET A 283 6.01 -3.47 2.70
CA MET A 283 5.37 -3.36 4.02
C MET A 283 6.31 -2.72 5.05
N PHE A 284 7.61 -3.00 4.95
CA PHE A 284 8.61 -2.31 5.79
C PHE A 284 8.71 -0.82 5.40
N LEU A 285 8.81 -0.50 4.12
CA LEU A 285 8.91 0.88 3.66
C LEU A 285 7.63 1.70 3.96
N ASP A 286 6.47 1.05 4.07
CA ASP A 286 5.25 1.70 4.52
C ASP A 286 5.36 2.23 5.98
N LYS A 287 6.32 1.73 6.77
CA LYS A 287 6.66 2.28 8.10
C LYS A 287 7.20 3.71 8.04
N ALA A 288 7.61 4.19 6.88
CA ALA A 288 7.96 5.59 6.70
C ALA A 288 6.75 6.55 6.84
N TYR A 289 5.51 6.09 6.58
CA TYR A 289 4.35 6.96 6.76
C TYR A 289 3.10 6.22 7.23
N THR A 290 2.49 5.38 6.38
CA THR A 290 1.19 4.76 6.71
C THR A 290 1.31 3.83 7.92
N GLY A 291 2.28 2.94 7.93
CA GLY A 291 2.56 2.04 9.05
C GLY A 291 2.97 2.80 10.31
N LEU A 292 3.77 3.88 10.17
CA LEU A 292 4.16 4.76 11.27
C LEU A 292 2.94 5.35 12.00
N LEU A 293 1.89 5.78 11.28
CA LEU A 293 0.70 6.35 11.91
C LEU A 293 -0.05 5.34 12.77
N PHE A 294 -0.09 4.07 12.35
CA PHE A 294 -0.64 2.99 13.18
C PHE A 294 0.24 2.73 14.40
N ASP A 295 1.55 2.61 14.21
CA ASP A 295 2.50 2.40 15.31
C ASP A 295 2.46 3.56 16.33
N MET A 296 2.37 4.79 15.84
CA MET A 296 2.23 5.98 16.69
C MET A 296 0.90 5.97 17.46
N LYS A 297 -0.23 5.64 16.79
CA LYS A 297 -1.52 5.50 17.45
C LYS A 297 -1.44 4.48 18.59
N ASP A 298 -0.88 3.29 18.35
CA ASP A 298 -0.78 2.24 19.35
C ASP A 298 0.10 2.66 20.54
N ALA A 299 1.23 3.30 20.27
CA ALA A 299 2.10 3.85 21.31
C ALA A 299 1.39 4.91 22.15
N LEU A 300 0.69 5.85 21.52
CA LEU A 300 -0.02 6.94 22.22
C LEU A 300 -1.22 6.42 23.03
N VAL A 301 -1.91 5.38 22.56
CA VAL A 301 -2.97 4.71 23.31
C VAL A 301 -2.39 4.03 24.55
N LYS A 302 -1.31 3.26 24.42
CA LYS A 302 -0.63 2.61 25.56
C LYS A 302 -0.13 3.61 26.60
N ARG A 303 0.33 4.78 26.16
CA ARG A 303 0.76 5.89 27.04
C ARG A 303 -0.40 6.69 27.62
N GLY A 304 -1.63 6.35 27.30
CA GLY A 304 -2.83 7.07 27.78
C GLY A 304 -3.00 8.47 27.18
N VAL A 305 -2.33 8.76 26.08
CA VAL A 305 -2.39 10.07 25.39
C VAL A 305 -3.58 10.14 24.43
N LEU A 306 -3.95 9.01 23.84
CA LEU A 306 -5.12 8.88 22.96
C LEU A 306 -6.12 7.87 23.50
N ASP A 307 -7.40 8.15 23.27
CA ASP A 307 -8.49 7.23 23.59
C ASP A 307 -8.40 5.95 22.76
N PRO A 308 -8.52 4.74 23.37
CA PRO A 308 -8.41 3.46 22.66
C PRO A 308 -9.43 3.30 21.52
N THR A 309 -10.65 3.80 21.71
CA THR A 309 -11.76 3.60 20.76
C THR A 309 -11.72 4.56 19.56
N MET A 310 -11.28 5.78 19.80
CA MET A 310 -11.25 6.86 18.78
C MET A 310 -9.84 7.29 18.39
N GLY A 311 -8.80 6.67 18.96
CA GLY A 311 -7.42 7.14 18.85
C GLY A 311 -6.94 7.32 17.40
N TYR A 312 -7.22 6.35 16.52
CA TYR A 312 -6.80 6.45 15.11
C TYR A 312 -7.58 7.52 14.35
N ALA A 313 -8.90 7.59 14.52
CA ALA A 313 -9.72 8.60 13.86
C ALA A 313 -9.33 10.02 14.29
N ASN A 314 -9.09 10.22 15.60
CA ASN A 314 -8.66 11.50 16.15
C ASN A 314 -7.25 11.90 15.65
N LEU A 315 -6.30 10.96 15.64
CA LEU A 315 -4.95 11.21 15.11
C LEU A 315 -5.01 11.54 13.61
N ARG A 316 -5.80 10.82 12.85
CA ARG A 316 -5.97 11.05 11.41
C ARG A 316 -6.64 12.38 11.11
N SER A 317 -7.70 12.73 11.85
CA SER A 317 -8.36 14.04 11.70
C SER A 317 -7.39 15.19 12.01
N PHE A 318 -6.66 15.06 13.11
CA PHE A 318 -5.64 16.04 13.50
C PHE A 318 -4.55 16.18 12.42
N LEU A 319 -4.01 15.07 11.91
CA LEU A 319 -2.97 15.12 10.87
C LEU A 319 -3.53 15.61 9.52
N GLY A 320 -4.77 15.30 9.19
CA GLY A 320 -5.43 15.82 7.98
C GLY A 320 -5.47 17.32 7.99
N GLU A 321 -5.91 17.92 9.09
CA GLU A 321 -6.02 19.36 9.25
C GLU A 321 -4.65 20.03 9.45
N GLU A 322 -3.88 19.62 10.46
CA GLU A 322 -2.69 20.32 10.88
C GLU A 322 -1.46 20.03 10.00
N PHE A 323 -1.25 18.77 9.62
CA PHE A 323 -0.10 18.37 8.80
C PHE A 323 -0.38 18.48 7.31
N SER A 324 -1.43 17.77 6.82
CA SER A 324 -1.66 17.68 5.36
C SER A 324 -2.12 19.00 4.79
N GLU A 325 -3.03 19.71 5.44
CA GLU A 325 -3.60 20.96 4.95
C GLU A 325 -2.74 22.17 5.36
N ARG A 326 -2.66 22.48 6.67
CA ARG A 326 -2.02 23.72 7.16
C ARG A 326 -0.51 23.74 6.93
N PHE A 327 0.18 22.69 7.36
CA PHE A 327 1.65 22.66 7.29
C PHE A 327 2.15 22.38 5.88
N PHE A 328 1.62 21.34 5.20
CA PHE A 328 2.13 20.90 3.91
C PHE A 328 1.49 21.64 2.74
N PHE A 329 0.15 21.55 2.60
CA PHE A 329 -0.55 22.03 1.41
C PHE A 329 -0.49 23.55 1.28
N TYR A 330 -0.81 24.31 2.32
CA TYR A 330 -0.76 25.77 2.26
C TYR A 330 0.65 26.27 2.00
N SER A 331 1.67 25.68 2.62
CA SER A 331 3.07 26.04 2.40
C SER A 331 3.51 25.75 0.97
N LEU A 332 3.11 24.62 0.41
CA LEU A 332 3.37 24.23 -0.99
C LEU A 332 2.73 25.22 -1.96
N MET A 333 1.45 25.51 -1.78
CA MET A 333 0.70 26.43 -2.65
C MET A 333 1.29 27.84 -2.61
N LYS A 334 1.65 28.32 -1.44
CA LYS A 334 2.26 29.64 -1.26
C LYS A 334 3.65 29.72 -1.92
N LYS A 335 4.46 28.66 -1.82
CA LYS A 335 5.76 28.60 -2.50
C LYS A 335 5.63 28.53 -4.02
N CYS A 336 4.69 27.76 -4.53
CA CYS A 336 4.50 27.59 -5.97
C CYS A 336 3.88 28.82 -6.65
N PHE A 337 2.99 29.54 -5.96
CA PHE A 337 2.13 30.57 -6.57
C PHE A 337 2.20 31.93 -5.88
N GLY A 338 2.99 32.10 -4.83
CA GLY A 338 2.97 33.28 -3.96
C GLY A 338 3.26 34.62 -4.64
N LEU A 339 4.12 34.65 -5.65
CA LEU A 339 4.57 35.91 -6.25
C LEU A 339 3.70 36.40 -7.43
N ASN A 340 3.05 35.49 -8.15
CA ASN A 340 2.38 35.81 -9.43
C ASN A 340 0.85 35.69 -9.39
N TYR A 341 0.31 35.33 -8.23
CA TYR A 341 -1.11 35.05 -8.06
C TYR A 341 -1.63 35.74 -6.79
N VAL A 342 -2.86 36.19 -6.84
CA VAL A 342 -3.61 36.47 -5.62
C VAL A 342 -4.02 35.13 -5.04
N ASN A 343 -3.61 34.82 -3.82
CA ASN A 343 -3.86 33.54 -3.18
C ASN A 343 -4.27 33.71 -1.72
N TYR A 344 -5.20 32.87 -1.27
CA TYR A 344 -5.68 32.81 0.10
C TYR A 344 -5.85 31.36 0.52
N SER A 345 -5.41 31.03 1.73
CA SER A 345 -5.73 29.76 2.38
C SER A 345 -7.20 29.74 2.81
N GLY A 346 -7.74 28.54 3.06
CA GLY A 346 -9.09 28.39 3.57
C GLY A 346 -9.31 29.15 4.87
N GLU A 347 -8.32 29.15 5.78
CA GLU A 347 -8.39 29.91 7.02
C GLU A 347 -8.47 31.42 6.82
N GLU A 348 -7.70 31.97 5.89
CA GLU A 348 -7.75 33.40 5.55
C GLU A 348 -9.13 33.77 4.95
N LEU A 349 -9.68 32.87 4.11
CA LEU A 349 -11.00 33.04 3.53
C LEU A 349 -12.12 32.94 4.59
N GLU A 350 -12.04 31.96 5.48
CA GLU A 350 -13.03 31.77 6.55
C GLU A 350 -13.05 32.93 7.55
N LYS A 351 -11.89 33.50 7.85
CA LYS A 351 -11.81 34.74 8.68
C LYS A 351 -12.50 35.93 8.01
N ALA A 352 -12.41 36.04 6.68
CA ALA A 352 -12.97 37.17 5.94
C ALA A 352 -14.42 36.99 5.55
N LEU A 353 -14.84 35.77 5.20
CA LEU A 353 -16.13 35.50 4.53
C LEU A 353 -17.02 34.51 5.31
N GLY A 354 -16.54 33.93 6.40
CA GLY A 354 -17.25 32.95 7.19
C GLY A 354 -16.98 31.50 6.78
N LYS A 355 -17.52 30.54 7.52
CA LYS A 355 -17.31 29.10 7.35
C LYS A 355 -17.80 28.58 6.00
N GLY A 356 -17.12 27.55 5.50
CA GLY A 356 -17.49 26.81 4.30
C GLY A 356 -16.77 27.31 3.05
N MET A 357 -15.63 27.91 3.26
CA MET A 357 -14.73 28.31 2.18
C MET A 357 -13.93 27.10 1.67
N PRO A 358 -13.42 27.15 0.42
CA PRO A 358 -12.51 26.13 -0.10
C PRO A 358 -11.18 26.16 0.66
N ASP A 359 -10.45 25.04 0.67
CA ASP A 359 -9.17 24.92 1.35
C ASP A 359 -8.10 25.86 0.78
N TYR A 360 -8.18 26.20 -0.50
CA TYR A 360 -7.29 27.20 -1.11
C TYR A 360 -7.94 27.91 -2.31
N TYR A 361 -7.71 29.23 -2.41
CA TYR A 361 -8.12 30.07 -3.52
C TYR A 361 -6.92 30.65 -4.22
N LEU A 362 -6.92 30.60 -5.55
CA LEU A 362 -5.88 31.15 -6.40
C LEU A 362 -6.51 31.93 -7.55
N ARG A 363 -6.04 33.16 -7.80
CA ARG A 363 -6.49 33.97 -8.92
C ARG A 363 -5.31 34.53 -9.71
N ARG A 364 -5.39 34.41 -11.03
CA ARG A 364 -4.49 35.08 -11.96
C ARG A 364 -5.31 35.74 -13.06
N ARG A 365 -5.28 37.08 -13.09
CA ARG A 365 -6.10 37.89 -14.02
C ARG A 365 -7.61 37.54 -13.86
N ASN A 366 -8.21 37.06 -14.97
CA ASN A 366 -9.62 36.63 -15.04
C ASN A 366 -9.84 35.13 -14.79
N ARG A 367 -8.82 34.39 -14.31
CA ARG A 367 -8.95 32.97 -13.99
C ARG A 367 -8.90 32.77 -12.49
N ILE A 368 -9.85 32.00 -11.98
CA ILE A 368 -9.95 31.59 -10.58
C ILE A 368 -9.77 30.08 -10.51
N PHE A 369 -8.95 29.64 -9.57
CA PHE A 369 -8.73 28.24 -9.26
C PHE A 369 -9.11 28.06 -7.79
N VAL A 370 -9.89 27.04 -7.53
CA VAL A 370 -10.33 26.66 -6.19
C VAL A 370 -9.83 25.24 -5.94
N PHE A 371 -9.17 25.04 -4.82
CA PHE A 371 -8.62 23.74 -4.43
C PHE A 371 -9.34 23.24 -3.19
N GLU A 372 -9.56 21.94 -3.17
CA GLU A 372 -10.06 21.21 -2.02
C GLU A 372 -9.07 20.09 -1.73
N CYS A 373 -8.53 20.07 -0.54
CA CYS A 373 -7.57 19.08 -0.07
C CYS A 373 -8.30 18.04 0.80
N LYS A 374 -8.31 16.78 0.37
CA LYS A 374 -8.95 15.70 1.12
C LYS A 374 -7.95 14.61 1.41
N ASP A 375 -7.66 14.38 2.68
CA ASP A 375 -6.91 13.23 3.17
C ASP A 375 -7.89 12.11 3.54
N VAL A 376 -8.30 11.33 2.52
CA VAL A 376 -9.33 10.30 2.66
C VAL A 376 -8.70 8.91 2.75
N GLN A 377 -9.09 8.16 3.77
CA GLN A 377 -8.78 6.75 3.89
C GLN A 377 -10.08 5.94 3.95
N MET A 378 -10.14 4.87 3.16
CA MET A 378 -11.27 3.94 3.20
C MET A 378 -11.07 2.93 4.33
N ALA A 379 -12.10 2.74 5.16
CA ALA A 379 -12.06 1.75 6.22
C ALA A 379 -11.89 0.33 5.64
N ALA A 380 -11.05 -0.50 6.27
CA ALA A 380 -10.76 -1.85 5.84
C ALA A 380 -12.04 -2.68 5.62
N LYS A 381 -13.00 -2.60 6.53
CA LYS A 381 -14.31 -3.28 6.42
C LYS A 381 -15.05 -2.94 5.11
N ILE A 382 -14.99 -1.69 4.65
CA ILE A 382 -15.66 -1.26 3.42
C ILE A 382 -14.85 -1.72 2.21
N LYS A 383 -13.54 -1.56 2.26
CA LYS A 383 -12.61 -1.99 1.22
C LYS A 383 -12.73 -3.50 0.96
N LEU A 384 -12.82 -4.29 2.03
CA LEU A 384 -12.89 -5.76 1.97
C LEU A 384 -14.31 -6.31 1.69
N SER A 385 -15.35 -5.47 1.76
CA SER A 385 -16.73 -5.90 1.50
C SER A 385 -16.93 -6.47 0.09
N GLY A 386 -16.11 -6.04 -0.89
CA GLY A 386 -16.28 -6.39 -2.29
C GLY A 386 -17.53 -5.79 -2.95
N ASP A 387 -18.32 -5.00 -2.21
CA ASP A 387 -19.55 -4.39 -2.69
C ASP A 387 -19.29 -3.00 -3.28
N TYR A 388 -19.42 -2.89 -4.60
CA TYR A 388 -19.20 -1.64 -5.33
C TYR A 388 -20.07 -0.48 -4.84
N GLU A 389 -21.35 -0.71 -4.55
CA GLU A 389 -22.26 0.36 -4.11
C GLU A 389 -21.88 0.89 -2.72
N THR A 390 -21.44 0.03 -1.80
CA THR A 390 -20.91 0.43 -0.49
C THR A 390 -19.65 1.25 -0.64
N ILE A 391 -18.71 0.80 -1.49
CA ILE A 391 -17.45 1.49 -1.80
C ILE A 391 -17.74 2.86 -2.42
N LYS A 392 -18.57 2.91 -3.46
CA LYS A 392 -19.00 4.14 -4.16
C LYS A 392 -19.67 5.12 -3.21
N LYS A 393 -20.59 4.65 -2.38
CA LYS A 393 -21.29 5.48 -1.39
C LYS A 393 -20.31 6.09 -0.37
N GLN A 394 -19.35 5.32 0.10
CA GLN A 394 -18.31 5.84 1.01
C GLN A 394 -17.42 6.86 0.30
N PHE A 395 -16.98 6.57 -0.91
CA PHE A 395 -16.17 7.50 -1.71
C PHE A 395 -16.92 8.80 -1.98
N LEU A 396 -18.17 8.72 -2.44
CA LEU A 396 -19.00 9.89 -2.66
C LEU A 396 -19.28 10.69 -1.38
N ARG A 397 -19.44 10.02 -0.22
CA ARG A 397 -19.56 10.70 1.08
C ARG A 397 -18.30 11.49 1.41
N SER A 398 -17.13 10.88 1.21
CA SER A 398 -15.85 11.53 1.47
C SER A 398 -15.59 12.71 0.53
N MET A 399 -16.04 12.61 -0.72
CA MET A 399 -15.93 13.67 -1.73
C MET A 399 -17.04 14.72 -1.64
N SER A 400 -18.23 14.35 -1.15
CA SER A 400 -19.41 15.24 -1.09
C SER A 400 -19.51 16.08 0.18
N GLN A 401 -18.57 15.96 1.11
CA GLN A 401 -18.43 16.91 2.22
C GLN A 401 -17.89 18.28 1.73
N ILE A 402 -18.36 18.71 0.57
CA ILE A 402 -18.31 20.12 0.17
C ILE A 402 -19.21 20.84 1.16
N PRO A 403 -18.71 21.87 1.85
CA PRO A 403 -19.48 22.60 2.86
C PRO A 403 -20.86 22.99 2.32
N ARG A 404 -21.88 22.63 3.05
CA ARG A 404 -23.30 22.97 2.68
C ARG A 404 -23.54 24.49 2.51
N GLY A 405 -22.61 25.31 2.99
CA GLY A 405 -22.61 26.75 2.84
C GLY A 405 -22.52 27.26 1.39
N MET A 406 -21.82 26.53 0.51
CA MET A 406 -21.80 26.91 -0.93
C MET A 406 -23.11 26.64 -1.66
N ARG A 407 -24.11 25.97 -1.05
CA ARG A 407 -25.43 25.73 -1.64
C ARG A 407 -26.44 26.87 -1.44
N LYS A 408 -26.15 27.83 -0.56
CA LYS A 408 -27.08 28.91 -0.24
C LYS A 408 -26.38 30.26 -0.21
N GLY A 409 -26.24 30.92 -1.33
CA GLY A 409 -26.04 32.36 -1.22
C GLY A 409 -25.13 33.07 -2.19
N VAL A 410 -24.45 32.42 -3.08
CA VAL A 410 -23.88 33.08 -4.24
C VAL A 410 -24.58 32.51 -5.45
N ALA A 411 -25.40 33.30 -6.12
CA ALA A 411 -25.89 33.05 -7.48
C ALA A 411 -24.66 33.11 -8.40
N VAL A 412 -23.83 32.10 -8.29
CA VAL A 412 -22.70 31.90 -9.19
C VAL A 412 -23.31 31.19 -10.37
N GLY A 413 -23.35 31.85 -11.51
CA GLY A 413 -23.92 31.35 -12.76
C GLY A 413 -23.43 29.91 -13.03
N LYS A 414 -24.15 29.19 -13.89
CA LYS A 414 -23.86 27.82 -14.27
C LYS A 414 -22.36 27.63 -14.54
N TYR A 415 -21.66 27.00 -13.61
CA TYR A 415 -20.23 26.67 -13.77
C TYR A 415 -20.11 25.28 -14.37
N ASP A 416 -19.34 25.20 -15.43
CA ASP A 416 -18.86 23.94 -15.97
C ASP A 416 -17.76 23.40 -15.03
N TRP A 417 -18.09 22.36 -14.29
CA TRP A 417 -17.17 21.71 -13.35
C TRP A 417 -16.31 20.72 -14.11
N GLN A 418 -15.05 21.05 -14.36
CA GLN A 418 -14.08 20.09 -14.85
C GLN A 418 -13.22 19.61 -13.70
N THR A 419 -13.32 18.34 -13.36
CA THR A 419 -12.40 17.67 -12.42
C THR A 419 -11.13 17.35 -13.19
N PHE A 420 -10.03 18.02 -12.85
CA PHE A 420 -8.73 17.72 -13.44
C PHE A 420 -7.98 16.73 -12.56
N TYR A 421 -7.75 15.54 -13.08
CA TYR A 421 -6.75 14.65 -12.54
C TYR A 421 -5.40 15.05 -13.15
N PHE A 422 -4.41 15.32 -12.33
CA PHE A 422 -3.06 15.57 -12.82
C PHE A 422 -2.52 14.29 -13.46
N ARG A 423 -2.47 14.28 -14.79
CA ARG A 423 -1.90 13.21 -15.58
C ARG A 423 -0.46 13.60 -15.90
N ARG A 424 0.52 12.96 -15.31
CA ARG A 424 1.91 13.04 -15.76
C ARG A 424 2.18 11.81 -16.62
N ASN A 425 2.44 12.03 -17.92
CA ASN A 425 2.95 11.05 -18.88
C ASN A 425 2.25 9.67 -18.91
N GLY A 426 0.93 9.64 -19.05
CA GLY A 426 0.23 8.40 -19.39
C GLY A 426 0.09 7.35 -18.28
N HIS A 427 0.77 7.52 -17.16
CA HIS A 427 0.69 6.60 -16.03
C HIS A 427 -0.22 7.18 -14.93
N PHE A 428 -1.29 6.46 -14.60
CA PHE A 428 -2.01 6.61 -13.34
C PHE A 428 -1.11 6.03 -12.25
N ALA A 429 -0.06 6.75 -11.88
CA ALA A 429 0.71 6.41 -10.71
C ALA A 429 -0.12 6.78 -9.48
N GLY A 430 -0.33 5.84 -8.56
CA GLY A 430 -1.01 6.03 -7.28
C GLY A 430 -0.23 6.92 -6.31
N TYR A 431 0.10 8.15 -6.76
CA TYR A 431 0.91 9.11 -6.00
C TYR A 431 0.18 9.78 -4.85
N PHE A 432 -1.12 9.55 -4.71
CA PHE A 432 -1.93 10.18 -3.66
C PHE A 432 -2.86 9.16 -3.02
N ASP A 433 -2.29 8.18 -2.32
CA ASP A 433 -3.10 7.24 -1.52
C ASP A 433 -3.93 7.96 -0.44
N HIS A 434 -3.63 9.22 -0.13
CA HIS A 434 -4.25 9.96 0.97
C HIS A 434 -4.59 11.42 0.66
N LEU A 435 -4.11 12.02 -0.44
CA LEU A 435 -4.34 13.43 -0.75
C LEU A 435 -5.07 13.56 -2.09
N VAL A 436 -6.35 13.84 -2.07
CA VAL A 436 -7.12 14.14 -3.26
C VAL A 436 -7.21 15.67 -3.41
N LEU A 437 -6.51 16.21 -4.42
CA LEU A 437 -6.64 17.60 -4.82
C LEU A 437 -7.74 17.71 -5.88
N SER A 438 -8.86 18.30 -5.54
CA SER A 438 -9.89 18.67 -6.49
C SER A 438 -9.64 20.10 -6.95
N LEU A 439 -9.31 20.27 -8.21
CA LEU A 439 -9.14 21.57 -8.84
C LEU A 439 -10.44 21.95 -9.55
N LYS A 440 -11.04 23.06 -9.17
CA LYS A 440 -12.19 23.63 -9.87
C LYS A 440 -11.76 24.91 -10.58
N VAL A 441 -11.83 24.93 -11.91
CA VAL A 441 -11.56 26.12 -12.70
C VAL A 441 -12.88 26.82 -13.00
N CYS A 442 -13.05 28.03 -12.49
CA CYS A 442 -14.21 28.86 -12.78
C CYS A 442 -13.84 29.91 -13.84
N LYS A 443 -14.53 29.92 -14.96
CA LYS A 443 -14.50 31.06 -15.87
C LYS A 443 -15.52 32.13 -15.35
N PRO A 444 -15.14 33.38 -15.14
CA PRO A 444 -16.11 34.40 -14.86
C PRO A 444 -17.00 34.55 -16.09
N ILE A 445 -18.30 34.52 -15.89
CA ILE A 445 -19.28 34.91 -16.90
C ILE A 445 -19.40 36.42 -16.73
N PHE A 446 -19.00 37.16 -17.77
CA PHE A 446 -19.35 38.57 -17.94
C PHE A 446 -20.69 38.68 -18.66
#